data_68a419ba22f238a65772fbeffcef52b4
#
_entry.id   68a419ba22f238a65772fbeffcef52b4
#
_cell.length_a   1.000
_cell.length_b   1.000
_cell.length_c   1.000
_cell.angle_alpha   90.00
_cell.angle_beta   90.00
_cell.angle_gamma   90.00
#
_symmetry.space_group_name_H-M   'P 1'
#
loop_
_entity.id
_entity.type
_entity.pdbx_description
1 polymer ?
#
loop_
_entity_poly.entity_id
_entity_poly.type
_entity_poly.pdbx_seq_one_letter_code
_entity_poly.pdbx_strand_id
1 'polypeptide(L)'
;SVSCVLLADALGKENVFAISMPSSITSVQSKSDAKELCDNLGVNYAEIPILNMFNAARDTFSKVFDTVETKWRDRFKAPLTNDNIQARSRAMILWGISNEFPNAMPVATSDKSELYMGYATINGDMSGGFAPIADITKTKLFALARWLNKNRLERNAIPAAVLTKPPGAELAIDPNTGKPLLAEDALMPYEFLD
;
A
#
# COMPACT_ATOMS: atom_id res chain seq x y z
N SER A 1 0.79 -2.86 -8.07
CA SER A 1 1.17 -3.06 -9.48
C SER A 1 0.24 -4.04 -10.18
N VAL A 2 0.16 -5.30 -9.75
CA VAL A 2 -0.69 -6.33 -10.39
C VAL A 2 -2.17 -5.90 -10.44
N SER A 3 -2.70 -5.37 -9.34
CA SER A 3 -4.09 -4.86 -9.31
C SER A 3 -4.35 -3.82 -10.41
N CYS A 4 -3.41 -2.90 -10.64
CA CYS A 4 -3.52 -1.88 -11.67
C CYS A 4 -3.59 -2.51 -13.08
N VAL A 5 -2.73 -3.52 -13.34
CA VAL A 5 -2.74 -4.26 -14.61
C VAL A 5 -4.07 -4.97 -14.84
N LEU A 6 -4.55 -5.71 -13.82
CA LEU A 6 -5.81 -6.46 -13.92
C LEU A 6 -7.00 -5.54 -14.15
N LEU A 7 -7.04 -4.39 -13.47
CA LEU A 7 -8.09 -3.40 -13.64
C LEU A 7 -8.04 -2.74 -15.01
N ALA A 8 -6.85 -2.39 -15.51
CA ALA A 8 -6.69 -1.81 -16.84
C ALA A 8 -7.10 -2.79 -17.96
N ASP A 9 -6.79 -4.09 -17.80
CA ASP A 9 -7.19 -5.14 -18.75
C ASP A 9 -8.72 -5.38 -18.71
N ALA A 10 -9.32 -5.32 -17.53
CA ALA A 10 -10.74 -5.63 -17.37
C ALA A 10 -11.68 -4.47 -17.68
N LEU A 11 -11.30 -3.26 -17.34
CA LEU A 11 -12.17 -2.07 -17.38
C LEU A 11 -11.81 -1.09 -18.49
N GLY A 12 -10.64 -1.22 -19.10
CA GLY A 12 -10.03 -0.21 -19.94
C GLY A 12 -9.18 0.77 -19.12
N LYS A 13 -8.03 1.15 -19.67
CA LYS A 13 -7.05 2.01 -19.00
C LYS A 13 -7.58 3.40 -18.64
N GLU A 14 -8.50 3.91 -19.44
CA GLU A 14 -9.18 5.21 -19.24
C GLU A 14 -10.08 5.23 -18.00
N ASN A 15 -10.52 4.06 -17.54
CA ASN A 15 -11.39 3.90 -16.36
C ASN A 15 -10.60 3.56 -15.09
N VAL A 16 -9.26 3.57 -15.15
CA VAL A 16 -8.39 3.32 -14.00
C VAL A 16 -7.67 4.59 -13.60
N PHE A 17 -7.78 4.95 -12.32
CA PHE A 17 -7.07 6.06 -11.73
C PHE A 17 -6.16 5.56 -10.60
N ALA A 18 -4.88 5.53 -10.83
CA ALA A 18 -3.86 5.12 -9.87
C ALA A 18 -3.39 6.34 -9.06
N ILE A 19 -3.36 6.20 -7.74
CA ILE A 19 -2.95 7.28 -6.83
C ILE A 19 -1.79 6.79 -5.98
N SER A 20 -0.63 7.41 -6.17
CA SER A 20 0.52 7.25 -5.29
C SER A 20 0.36 8.16 -4.07
N MET A 21 0.46 7.60 -2.88
CA MET A 21 0.28 8.34 -1.63
C MET A 21 1.52 8.20 -0.74
N PRO A 22 2.63 8.83 -1.12
CA PRO A 22 3.89 8.67 -0.40
C PRO A 22 3.86 9.31 0.99
N SER A 23 4.60 8.70 1.91
CA SER A 23 4.99 9.28 3.19
C SER A 23 6.44 9.78 3.14
N SER A 24 6.95 10.29 4.26
CA SER A 24 8.35 10.74 4.39
C SER A 24 9.38 9.61 4.23
N ILE A 25 8.96 8.36 4.43
CA ILE A 25 9.82 7.17 4.35
C ILE A 25 9.64 6.38 3.05
N THR A 26 8.71 6.77 2.19
CA THR A 26 8.53 6.13 0.89
C THR A 26 9.75 6.38 0.01
N SER A 27 10.37 5.32 -0.46
CA SER A 27 11.61 5.38 -1.26
C SER A 27 11.38 6.08 -2.60
N VAL A 28 12.43 6.73 -3.11
CA VAL A 28 12.42 7.34 -4.46
C VAL A 28 12.12 6.29 -5.52
N GLN A 29 12.67 5.08 -5.35
CA GLN A 29 12.44 3.97 -6.27
C GLN A 29 10.97 3.55 -6.31
N SER A 30 10.29 3.43 -5.16
CA SER A 30 8.87 3.06 -5.13
C SER A 30 7.98 4.09 -5.83
N LYS A 31 8.31 5.38 -5.73
CA LYS A 31 7.59 6.44 -6.45
C LYS A 31 7.83 6.34 -7.96
N SER A 32 9.08 6.16 -8.39
CA SER A 32 9.41 6.04 -9.82
C SER A 32 8.79 4.78 -10.43
N ASP A 33 8.83 3.64 -9.74
CA ASP A 33 8.24 2.39 -10.21
C ASP A 33 6.71 2.50 -10.37
N ALA A 34 6.04 3.19 -9.45
CA ALA A 34 4.60 3.42 -9.54
C ALA A 34 4.23 4.28 -10.75
N LYS A 35 4.99 5.35 -10.97
CA LYS A 35 4.78 6.23 -12.12
C LYS A 35 5.10 5.52 -13.44
N GLU A 36 6.24 4.84 -13.52
CA GLU A 36 6.65 4.07 -14.71
C GLU A 36 5.60 3.02 -15.09
N LEU A 37 5.07 2.27 -14.11
CA LEU A 37 3.98 1.32 -14.35
C LEU A 37 2.76 1.99 -14.98
N CYS A 38 2.33 3.12 -14.42
CA CYS A 38 1.14 3.84 -14.92
C CYS A 38 1.37 4.41 -16.32
N ASP A 39 2.55 4.97 -16.58
CA ASP A 39 2.93 5.47 -17.90
C ASP A 39 2.95 4.32 -18.94
N ASN A 40 3.51 3.15 -18.58
CA ASN A 40 3.56 1.97 -19.43
C ASN A 40 2.16 1.40 -19.75
N LEU A 41 1.24 1.44 -18.79
CA LEU A 41 -0.15 0.98 -18.97
C LEU A 41 -1.03 2.04 -19.63
N GLY A 42 -0.63 3.30 -19.61
CA GLY A 42 -1.43 4.42 -20.07
C GLY A 42 -2.64 4.71 -19.22
N VAL A 43 -2.59 4.39 -17.91
CA VAL A 43 -3.65 4.71 -16.94
C VAL A 43 -3.44 6.09 -16.34
N ASN A 44 -4.52 6.70 -15.84
CA ASN A 44 -4.45 7.98 -15.15
C ASN A 44 -3.66 7.83 -13.83
N TYR A 45 -2.80 8.82 -13.53
CA TYR A 45 -1.93 8.80 -12.35
C TYR A 45 -1.91 10.15 -11.64
N ALA A 46 -1.93 10.11 -10.32
CA ALA A 46 -1.63 11.26 -9.47
C ALA A 46 -0.74 10.85 -8.29
N GLU A 47 0.03 11.83 -7.78
CA GLU A 47 0.77 11.68 -6.52
C GLU A 47 0.19 12.65 -5.48
N ILE A 48 -0.22 12.10 -4.33
CA ILE A 48 -0.82 12.84 -3.21
C ILE A 48 -0.08 12.47 -1.92
N PRO A 49 0.90 13.25 -1.47
CA PRO A 49 1.62 12.98 -0.24
C PRO A 49 0.71 13.01 0.99
N ILE A 50 0.85 12.02 1.90
CA ILE A 50 0.01 11.92 3.09
C ILE A 50 0.50 12.74 4.28
N LEU A 51 1.65 13.39 4.20
CA LEU A 51 2.36 13.98 5.34
C LEU A 51 1.49 14.95 6.15
N ASN A 52 0.74 15.83 5.48
CA ASN A 52 -0.10 16.82 6.17
C ASN A 52 -1.23 16.13 6.96
N MET A 53 -1.89 15.15 6.39
CA MET A 53 -2.95 14.39 7.07
C MET A 53 -2.39 13.56 8.23
N PHE A 54 -1.26 12.92 8.01
CA PHE A 54 -0.57 12.15 9.04
C PHE A 54 -0.20 13.03 10.24
N ASN A 55 0.39 14.20 10.00
CA ASN A 55 0.76 15.13 11.07
C ASN A 55 -0.47 15.66 11.81
N ALA A 56 -1.52 16.06 11.10
CA ALA A 56 -2.76 16.54 11.71
C ALA A 56 -3.42 15.46 12.59
N ALA A 57 -3.44 14.21 12.14
CA ALA A 57 -3.95 13.09 12.94
C ALA A 57 -3.09 12.87 14.19
N ARG A 58 -1.77 12.87 14.06
CA ARG A 58 -0.84 12.73 15.20
C ARG A 58 -1.01 13.84 16.22
N ASP A 59 -1.10 15.09 15.78
CA ASP A 59 -1.29 16.24 16.65
C ASP A 59 -2.63 16.18 17.39
N THR A 60 -3.66 15.66 16.72
CA THR A 60 -4.96 15.45 17.35
C THR A 60 -4.89 14.36 18.42
N PHE A 61 -4.24 13.23 18.12
CA PHE A 61 -4.15 12.11 19.07
C PHE A 61 -3.22 12.43 20.25
N SER A 62 -2.14 13.20 20.06
CA SER A 62 -1.26 13.60 21.15
C SER A 62 -2.00 14.36 22.23
N LYS A 63 -2.92 15.25 21.86
CA LYS A 63 -3.77 16.00 22.81
C LYS A 63 -4.62 15.08 23.69
N VAL A 64 -5.14 13.98 23.10
CA VAL A 64 -5.89 12.98 23.88
C VAL A 64 -4.95 12.23 24.82
N PHE A 65 -3.80 11.81 24.33
CA PHE A 65 -2.81 11.09 25.15
C PHE A 65 -2.27 11.93 26.31
N ASP A 66 -2.19 13.25 26.17
CA ASP A 66 -1.78 14.15 27.25
C ASP A 66 -2.81 14.22 28.38
N THR A 67 -4.07 13.87 28.13
CA THR A 67 -5.14 13.80 29.14
C THR A 67 -5.22 12.45 29.83
N VAL A 68 -4.59 11.41 29.28
CA VAL A 68 -4.61 10.04 29.85
C VAL A 68 -3.54 9.90 30.92
N GLU A 69 -3.88 9.31 32.06
CA GLU A 69 -2.92 9.03 33.14
C GLU A 69 -1.69 8.25 32.62
N THR A 70 -0.51 8.63 33.11
CA THR A 70 0.79 8.07 32.70
C THR A 70 0.83 6.53 32.78
N LYS A 71 0.24 5.97 33.86
CA LYS A 71 0.16 4.51 34.04
C LYS A 71 -0.56 3.76 32.92
N TRP A 72 -1.58 4.39 32.31
CA TRP A 72 -2.29 3.84 31.18
C TRP A 72 -1.44 3.93 29.90
N ARG A 73 -0.80 5.07 29.70
CA ARG A 73 0.08 5.34 28.56
C ARG A 73 1.24 4.33 28.51
N ASP A 74 1.90 4.10 29.64
CA ASP A 74 3.04 3.17 29.72
C ASP A 74 2.61 1.71 29.55
N ARG A 75 1.44 1.34 30.05
CA ARG A 75 0.92 -0.03 29.98
C ARG A 75 0.40 -0.40 28.57
N PHE A 76 -0.14 0.54 27.82
CA PHE A 76 -0.84 0.30 26.56
C PHE A 76 -0.19 0.99 25.35
N LYS A 77 1.08 1.33 25.45
CA LYS A 77 1.82 1.90 24.32
C LYS A 77 1.88 0.92 23.16
N ALA A 78 1.17 1.25 22.06
CA ALA A 78 1.15 0.44 20.85
C ALA A 78 2.22 0.95 19.86
N PRO A 79 3.17 0.11 19.46
CA PRO A 79 4.21 0.50 18.50
C PRO A 79 3.67 0.83 17.10
N LEU A 80 2.53 0.23 16.71
CA LEU A 80 1.94 0.34 15.38
C LEU A 80 1.06 1.57 15.15
N THR A 81 0.96 2.51 16.10
CA THR A 81 0.07 3.67 15.98
C THR A 81 0.37 4.50 14.73
N ASN A 82 1.65 4.81 14.49
CA ASN A 82 2.06 5.62 13.35
C ASN A 82 1.81 4.92 12.00
N ASP A 83 2.07 3.62 11.94
CA ASP A 83 1.88 2.80 10.75
C ASP A 83 0.39 2.74 10.38
N ASN A 84 -0.45 2.50 11.37
CA ASN A 84 -1.90 2.48 11.22
C ASN A 84 -2.49 3.86 10.84
N ILE A 85 -1.93 4.96 11.36
CA ILE A 85 -2.34 6.31 10.93
C ILE A 85 -1.99 6.53 9.47
N GLN A 86 -0.80 6.13 9.00
CA GLN A 86 -0.41 6.25 7.60
C GLN A 86 -1.37 5.47 6.68
N ALA A 87 -1.66 4.22 7.02
CA ALA A 87 -2.58 3.38 6.23
C ALA A 87 -3.99 3.98 6.17
N ARG A 88 -4.52 4.45 7.32
CA ARG A 88 -5.86 5.08 7.37
C ARG A 88 -5.91 6.44 6.69
N SER A 89 -4.83 7.21 6.70
CA SER A 89 -4.75 8.46 5.93
C SER A 89 -4.89 8.20 4.43
N ARG A 90 -4.28 7.13 3.92
CA ARG A 90 -4.43 6.71 2.51
C ARG A 90 -5.86 6.29 2.20
N ALA A 91 -6.49 5.49 3.08
CA ALA A 91 -7.88 5.10 2.90
C ALA A 91 -8.82 6.30 2.86
N MET A 92 -8.63 7.27 3.75
CA MET A 92 -9.45 8.49 3.77
C MET A 92 -9.32 9.29 2.47
N ILE A 93 -8.12 9.42 1.90
CA ILE A 93 -7.90 10.07 0.62
C ILE A 93 -8.64 9.33 -0.50
N LEU A 94 -8.50 8.00 -0.58
CA LEU A 94 -9.15 7.19 -1.62
C LEU A 94 -10.67 7.30 -1.58
N TRP A 95 -11.27 7.18 -0.39
CA TRP A 95 -12.72 7.33 -0.24
C TRP A 95 -13.20 8.74 -0.52
N GLY A 96 -12.45 9.77 -0.07
CA GLY A 96 -12.77 11.16 -0.39
C GLY A 96 -12.77 11.43 -1.90
N ILE A 97 -11.74 10.99 -2.60
CA ILE A 97 -11.65 11.14 -4.06
C ILE A 97 -12.78 10.37 -4.76
N SER A 98 -13.07 9.14 -4.33
CA SER A 98 -14.15 8.36 -4.97
C SER A 98 -15.52 9.01 -4.83
N ASN A 99 -15.76 9.79 -3.78
CA ASN A 99 -17.01 10.50 -3.59
C ASN A 99 -17.16 11.71 -4.54
N GLU A 100 -16.04 12.25 -5.04
CA GLU A 100 -16.07 13.36 -6.02
C GLU A 100 -16.31 12.87 -7.46
N PHE A 101 -16.06 11.60 -7.74
CA PHE A 101 -16.23 11.03 -9.07
C PHE A 101 -17.44 10.10 -9.12
N PRO A 102 -18.47 10.39 -9.95
CA PRO A 102 -19.60 9.48 -10.12
C PRO A 102 -19.14 8.08 -10.55
N ASN A 103 -19.66 7.06 -9.87
CA ASN A 103 -19.35 5.64 -10.14
C ASN A 103 -17.90 5.21 -9.87
N ALA A 104 -17.09 6.02 -9.20
CA ALA A 104 -15.76 5.61 -8.77
C ALA A 104 -15.83 4.75 -7.51
N MET A 105 -14.96 3.73 -7.45
CA MET A 105 -14.86 2.83 -6.31
C MET A 105 -13.39 2.62 -5.94
N PRO A 106 -13.00 2.82 -4.67
CA PRO A 106 -11.67 2.45 -4.20
C PRO A 106 -11.45 0.94 -4.29
N VAL A 107 -10.23 0.56 -4.64
CA VAL A 107 -9.82 -0.85 -4.74
C VAL A 107 -8.78 -1.14 -3.66
N ALA A 108 -9.06 -2.15 -2.83
CA ALA A 108 -8.09 -2.69 -1.88
C ALA A 108 -7.03 -3.52 -2.63
N THR A 109 -5.76 -3.37 -2.24
CA THR A 109 -4.63 -4.01 -2.92
C THR A 109 -3.86 -4.98 -2.01
N SER A 110 -4.42 -5.34 -0.85
CA SER A 110 -3.88 -6.38 0.03
C SER A 110 -4.05 -7.76 -0.61
N ASP A 111 -3.03 -8.59 -0.50
CA ASP A 111 -3.07 -9.96 -0.99
C ASP A 111 -3.43 -10.96 0.13
N LYS A 112 -3.58 -12.23 -0.25
CA LYS A 112 -3.99 -13.29 0.67
C LYS A 112 -3.02 -13.48 1.82
N SER A 113 -1.73 -13.46 1.57
CA SER A 113 -0.70 -13.66 2.60
C SER A 113 -0.73 -12.55 3.64
N GLU A 114 -0.86 -11.28 3.21
CA GLU A 114 -1.01 -10.14 4.11
C GLU A 114 -2.26 -10.25 4.98
N LEU A 115 -3.40 -10.63 4.40
CA LEU A 115 -4.66 -10.79 5.11
C LEU A 115 -4.63 -11.94 6.12
N TYR A 116 -4.05 -13.09 5.75
CA TYR A 116 -3.95 -14.26 6.64
C TYR A 116 -3.02 -14.03 7.82
N MET A 117 -1.94 -13.32 7.61
CA MET A 117 -0.98 -13.00 8.68
C MET A 117 -1.41 -11.81 9.54
N GLY A 118 -2.50 -11.12 9.18
CA GLY A 118 -2.90 -9.88 9.83
C GLY A 118 -1.91 -8.74 9.61
N TYR A 119 -1.06 -8.82 8.58
CA TYR A 119 -0.12 -7.77 8.20
C TYR A 119 -0.80 -6.72 7.32
N ALA A 120 -1.92 -6.22 7.83
CA ALA A 120 -2.77 -5.26 7.18
C ALA A 120 -3.52 -4.41 8.22
N THR A 121 -3.84 -3.18 7.89
CA THR A 121 -4.53 -2.25 8.78
C THR A 121 -6.02 -2.22 8.47
N ILE A 122 -6.86 -2.60 9.46
CA ILE A 122 -8.32 -2.48 9.37
C ILE A 122 -8.70 -1.01 9.09
N ASN A 123 -9.56 -0.79 8.10
CA ASN A 123 -9.95 0.54 7.60
C ASN A 123 -8.76 1.36 7.07
N GLY A 124 -7.64 0.70 6.73
CA GLY A 124 -6.48 1.28 6.09
C GLY A 124 -6.28 0.67 4.70
N ASP A 125 -5.21 -0.07 4.51
CA ASP A 125 -4.89 -0.76 3.25
C ASP A 125 -5.88 -1.88 2.87
N MET A 126 -6.64 -2.40 3.86
CA MET A 126 -7.76 -3.33 3.60
C MET A 126 -9.02 -2.62 3.08
N SER A 127 -9.03 -1.29 3.00
CA SER A 127 -10.21 -0.50 2.67
C SER A 127 -10.43 -0.42 1.17
N GLY A 128 -11.62 -0.81 0.71
CA GLY A 128 -12.01 -0.76 -0.69
C GLY A 128 -13.33 -1.48 -0.93
N GLY A 129 -14.01 -1.12 -2.02
CA GLY A 129 -15.25 -1.80 -2.44
C GLY A 129 -15.00 -3.12 -3.17
N PHE A 130 -13.76 -3.33 -3.64
CA PHE A 130 -13.33 -4.54 -4.33
C PHE A 130 -11.86 -4.84 -4.04
N ALA A 131 -11.49 -6.12 -4.00
CA ALA A 131 -10.13 -6.57 -3.69
C ALA A 131 -9.68 -7.66 -4.70
N PRO A 132 -9.14 -7.29 -5.87
CA PRO A 132 -8.91 -8.19 -6.99
C PRO A 132 -7.83 -9.26 -6.75
N ILE A 133 -6.98 -9.08 -5.74
CA ILE A 133 -5.87 -9.98 -5.43
C ILE A 133 -5.95 -10.62 -4.03
N ALA A 134 -7.06 -10.41 -3.31
CA ALA A 134 -7.22 -10.91 -1.93
C ALA A 134 -7.17 -12.45 -1.81
N ASP A 135 -7.41 -13.16 -2.88
CA ASP A 135 -7.36 -14.64 -2.94
C ASP A 135 -6.01 -15.19 -3.47
N ILE A 136 -5.06 -14.31 -3.79
CA ILE A 136 -3.78 -14.69 -4.38
C ILE A 136 -2.68 -14.52 -3.34
N THR A 137 -1.90 -15.58 -3.07
CA THR A 137 -0.75 -15.52 -2.17
C THR A 137 0.39 -14.70 -2.78
N LYS A 138 1.28 -14.17 -1.94
CA LYS A 138 2.38 -13.30 -2.35
C LYS A 138 3.28 -13.95 -3.41
N THR A 139 3.65 -15.21 -3.23
CA THR A 139 4.51 -15.94 -4.17
C THR A 139 3.82 -16.14 -5.52
N LYS A 140 2.52 -16.50 -5.52
CA LYS A 140 1.71 -16.59 -6.74
C LYS A 140 1.51 -15.23 -7.41
N LEU A 141 1.41 -14.16 -6.64
CA LEU A 141 1.29 -12.80 -7.17
C LEU A 141 2.55 -12.39 -7.95
N PHE A 142 3.73 -12.70 -7.43
CA PHE A 142 4.99 -12.49 -8.16
C PHE A 142 5.08 -13.36 -9.42
N ALA A 143 4.64 -14.62 -9.36
CA ALA A 143 4.57 -15.48 -10.54
C ALA A 143 3.62 -14.93 -11.60
N LEU A 144 2.43 -14.46 -11.18
CA LEU A 144 1.45 -13.82 -12.06
C LEU A 144 2.03 -12.54 -12.69
N ALA A 145 2.72 -11.70 -11.94
CA ALA A 145 3.34 -10.49 -12.46
C ALA A 145 4.37 -10.76 -13.56
N ARG A 146 5.21 -11.78 -13.35
CA ARG A 146 6.18 -12.24 -14.38
C ARG A 146 5.47 -12.80 -15.61
N TRP A 147 4.41 -13.57 -15.41
CA TRP A 147 3.62 -14.13 -16.51
C TRP A 147 2.94 -13.05 -17.33
N LEU A 148 2.34 -12.02 -16.66
CA LEU A 148 1.72 -10.87 -17.31
C LEU A 148 2.72 -10.14 -18.21
N ASN A 149 3.90 -9.80 -17.70
CA ASN A 149 4.94 -9.14 -18.49
C ASN A 149 5.34 -9.95 -19.72
N LYS A 150 5.44 -11.28 -19.58
CA LYS A 150 5.89 -12.15 -20.67
C LYS A 150 4.84 -12.40 -21.74
N ASN A 151 3.54 -12.47 -21.36
CA ASN A 151 2.52 -13.05 -22.22
C ASN A 151 1.36 -12.09 -22.56
N ARG A 152 1.15 -11.03 -21.79
CA ARG A 152 -0.02 -10.16 -21.92
C ARG A 152 0.31 -8.69 -22.11
N LEU A 153 1.42 -8.23 -21.56
CA LEU A 153 1.78 -6.82 -21.57
C LEU A 153 2.82 -6.51 -22.62
N GLU A 154 2.64 -5.40 -23.29
CA GLU A 154 3.67 -4.87 -24.16
C GLU A 154 4.85 -4.31 -23.31
N ARG A 155 6.07 -4.52 -23.77
CA ARG A 155 7.30 -3.90 -23.25
C ARG A 155 7.59 -4.10 -21.76
N ASN A 156 7.19 -5.26 -21.17
CA ASN A 156 7.40 -5.48 -19.73
C ASN A 156 6.84 -4.33 -18.87
N ALA A 157 5.57 -4.03 -19.02
CA ALA A 157 4.94 -2.85 -18.41
C ALA A 157 5.09 -2.78 -16.89
N ILE A 158 5.19 -3.92 -16.18
CA ILE A 158 5.56 -3.95 -14.77
C ILE A 158 7.08 -3.78 -14.65
N PRO A 159 7.60 -2.72 -14.00
CA PRO A 159 9.04 -2.48 -13.88
C PRO A 159 9.77 -3.67 -13.23
N ALA A 160 10.98 -3.95 -13.73
CA ALA A 160 11.79 -5.09 -13.24
C ALA A 160 12.09 -4.99 -11.73
N ALA A 161 12.28 -3.77 -11.22
CA ALA A 161 12.49 -3.51 -9.80
C ALA A 161 11.33 -4.02 -8.93
N VAL A 162 10.09 -3.87 -9.40
CA VAL A 162 8.88 -4.39 -8.69
C VAL A 162 8.89 -5.92 -8.59
N LEU A 163 9.49 -6.61 -9.55
CA LEU A 163 9.54 -8.09 -9.60
C LEU A 163 10.68 -8.69 -8.78
N THR A 164 11.64 -7.87 -8.37
CA THR A 164 12.87 -8.30 -7.69
C THR A 164 13.03 -7.71 -6.29
N LYS A 165 12.36 -6.58 -6.01
CA LYS A 165 12.42 -5.93 -4.70
C LYS A 165 11.75 -6.81 -3.64
N PRO A 166 12.41 -7.05 -2.49
CA PRO A 166 11.77 -7.70 -1.36
C PRO A 166 10.50 -6.95 -0.92
N PRO A 167 9.41 -7.66 -0.57
CA PRO A 167 8.19 -7.04 -0.10
C PRO A 167 8.42 -6.23 1.18
N GLY A 168 7.83 -5.04 1.26
CA GLY A 168 7.90 -4.18 2.43
C GLY A 168 6.80 -3.12 2.40
N ALA A 169 6.25 -2.81 3.56
CA ALA A 169 5.16 -1.84 3.67
C ALA A 169 5.63 -0.38 3.61
N GLU A 170 6.94 -0.13 3.76
CA GLU A 170 7.55 1.21 3.84
C GLU A 170 6.80 2.13 4.85
N LEU A 171 6.38 1.56 5.99
CA LEU A 171 5.66 2.28 7.06
C LEU A 171 6.57 2.66 8.22
N ALA A 172 7.64 1.90 8.44
CA ALA A 172 8.62 2.11 9.50
C ALA A 172 10.05 1.95 8.99
N ILE A 173 10.98 2.54 9.73
CA ILE A 173 12.43 2.43 9.49
C ILE A 173 13.04 1.57 10.59
N ASP A 174 13.86 0.61 10.23
CA ASP A 174 14.69 -0.13 11.16
C ASP A 174 15.70 0.82 11.83
N PRO A 175 15.64 0.96 13.16
CA PRO A 175 16.51 1.89 13.89
C PRO A 175 18.01 1.53 13.80
N ASN A 176 18.33 0.28 13.49
CA ASN A 176 19.72 -0.18 13.42
C ASN A 176 20.34 0.05 12.03
N THR A 177 19.54 -0.09 10.98
CA THR A 177 20.04 0.00 9.60
C THR A 177 19.67 1.30 8.89
N GLY A 178 18.70 2.06 9.42
CA GLY A 178 18.16 3.26 8.79
C GLY A 178 17.38 2.99 7.49
N LYS A 179 17.06 1.73 7.20
CA LYS A 179 16.33 1.32 5.99
C LYS A 179 14.86 1.01 6.33
N PRO A 180 13.95 1.08 5.35
CA PRO A 180 12.59 0.62 5.55
C PRO A 180 12.56 -0.86 6.00
N LEU A 181 11.73 -1.17 6.99
CA LEU A 181 11.50 -2.54 7.44
C LEU A 181 10.87 -3.36 6.29
N LEU A 182 11.38 -4.55 6.08
CA LEU A 182 10.78 -5.52 5.16
C LEU A 182 9.67 -6.28 5.86
N ALA A 183 8.71 -6.77 5.09
CA ALA A 183 7.63 -7.60 5.63
C ALA A 183 8.17 -8.91 6.23
N GLU A 184 9.19 -9.48 5.61
CA GLU A 184 9.84 -10.73 6.08
C GLU A 184 10.63 -10.54 7.37
N ASP A 185 11.05 -9.31 7.74
CA ASP A 185 11.66 -9.02 9.05
C ASP A 185 10.63 -9.09 10.19
N ALA A 186 9.37 -8.79 9.89
CA ALA A 186 8.27 -8.82 10.85
C ALA A 186 7.53 -10.17 10.87
N LEU A 187 7.57 -10.90 9.77
CA LEU A 187 6.89 -12.17 9.57
C LEU A 187 7.94 -13.30 9.47
N MET A 188 7.86 -14.05 8.42
CA MET A 188 8.86 -15.01 7.93
C MET A 188 8.84 -14.98 6.39
N PRO A 189 9.84 -15.59 5.72
CA PRO A 189 9.84 -15.61 4.25
C PRO A 189 8.53 -16.15 3.69
N TYR A 190 8.01 -15.48 2.67
CA TYR A 190 6.72 -15.84 2.07
C TYR A 190 6.69 -17.24 1.46
N GLU A 191 7.84 -17.81 1.14
CA GLU A 191 7.95 -19.21 0.67
C GLU A 191 7.47 -20.22 1.72
N PHE A 192 7.49 -19.85 3.02
CA PHE A 192 7.00 -20.67 4.13
C PHE A 192 5.57 -20.29 4.56
N LEU A 193 5.12 -19.08 4.23
CA LEU A 193 3.79 -18.58 4.59
C LEU A 193 2.71 -19.02 3.61
N ASP A 194 3.06 -19.20 2.35
CA ASP A 194 2.17 -19.45 1.21
C ASP A 194 2.00 -20.94 0.92
#